data_5526c215a36756e6ce2034bea60339b8
#
_entry.id   5526c215a36756e6ce2034bea60339b8
#
_cell.length_a   1.000
_cell.length_b   1.000
_cell.length_c   1.000
_cell.angle_alpha   90.00
_cell.angle_beta   90.00
_cell.angle_gamma   90.00
#
_symmetry.space_group_name_H-M   'P 1'
#
loop_
_entity.id
_entity.type
_entity.pdbx_description
1 polymer ?
#
loop_
_entity_poly.entity_id
_entity_poly.type
_entity_poly.pdbx_seq_one_letter_code
_entity_poly.pdbx_strand_id
1 'polypeptide(L)'
;MKATVLYLYHDLMSLYGDNGNVRIMEKRLRDQGFDVEIVRKTITDESISFDGFDLIYCGSGTESKRAAAAAHLKLFEKEFSKAVSEGTPMLFTGNSWGMLGKTITGLYGDKTEGLGLFGFDLTEEIKKRFTGDAVLTTEDFADPFVGFINKCDVIEGFEDYRFKVSKTIGQIPYTGDGVRMENLFGISLIGPVLVKNPFFAEYLTKLICQRRGIQYKEVMYFHEKKGYEMTLKALTE
;
A
#
# COMPACT_ATOMS: atom_id res chain seq x y z
N MET A 1 -16.36 -18.89 8.10
CA MET A 1 -15.15 -19.15 7.30
C MET A 1 -14.05 -18.23 7.81
N LYS A 2 -12.78 -18.67 7.88
CA LYS A 2 -11.66 -17.85 8.36
C LYS A 2 -11.06 -17.06 7.21
N ALA A 3 -10.75 -15.78 7.44
CA ALA A 3 -9.91 -14.95 6.58
C ALA A 3 -8.65 -14.54 7.36
N THR A 4 -7.50 -14.53 6.70
CA THR A 4 -6.22 -14.24 7.35
C THR A 4 -5.52 -13.07 6.66
N VAL A 5 -5.22 -12.04 7.43
CA VAL A 5 -4.50 -10.84 6.97
C VAL A 5 -3.08 -10.87 7.51
N LEU A 6 -2.08 -10.78 6.64
CA LEU A 6 -0.69 -10.62 7.03
C LEU A 6 -0.35 -9.13 7.11
N TYR A 7 0.02 -8.66 8.31
CA TYR A 7 0.53 -7.31 8.52
C TYR A 7 2.06 -7.36 8.69
N LEU A 8 2.76 -7.03 7.60
CA LEU A 8 4.21 -7.01 7.56
C LEU A 8 4.78 -5.80 8.31
N TYR A 9 5.78 -6.08 9.15
CA TYR A 9 6.59 -5.04 9.83
C TYR A 9 5.74 -4.02 10.58
N HIS A 10 4.69 -4.49 11.25
CA HIS A 10 3.70 -3.64 11.93
C HIS A 10 4.31 -2.70 12.98
N ASP A 11 5.47 -3.04 13.52
CA ASP A 11 6.23 -2.29 14.51
C ASP A 11 7.13 -1.21 13.90
N LEU A 12 7.59 -1.42 12.67
CA LEU A 12 8.46 -0.51 11.93
C LEU A 12 7.71 0.33 10.89
N MET A 13 6.71 -0.28 10.22
CA MET A 13 6.01 0.27 9.08
C MET A 13 4.54 0.61 9.43
N SER A 14 4.36 1.50 10.45
CA SER A 14 3.04 1.94 10.93
C SER A 14 3.05 3.40 11.41
N LEU A 15 3.73 4.28 10.67
CA LEU A 15 4.01 5.65 11.11
C LEU A 15 2.81 6.60 11.04
N TYR A 16 1.97 6.46 10.02
CA TYR A 16 0.93 7.45 9.70
C TYR A 16 -0.51 6.93 9.94
N GLY A 17 -0.69 6.12 10.98
CA GLY A 17 -1.99 5.51 11.27
C GLY A 17 -2.31 4.33 10.36
N ASP A 18 -1.30 3.69 9.79
CA ASP A 18 -1.39 2.59 8.84
C ASP A 18 -2.19 1.40 9.39
N ASN A 19 -2.19 1.18 10.71
CA ASN A 19 -3.04 0.18 11.35
C ASN A 19 -4.54 0.39 11.06
N GLY A 20 -4.96 1.61 10.70
CA GLY A 20 -6.32 1.90 10.26
C GLY A 20 -6.71 1.13 8.99
N ASN A 21 -5.74 0.87 8.07
CA ASN A 21 -5.97 0.06 6.88
C ASN A 21 -6.31 -1.40 7.24
N VAL A 22 -5.57 -1.97 8.19
CA VAL A 22 -5.82 -3.33 8.67
C VAL A 22 -7.18 -3.42 9.38
N ARG A 23 -7.49 -2.45 10.24
CA ARG A 23 -8.75 -2.41 11.00
C ARG A 23 -9.97 -2.28 10.11
N ILE A 24 -9.91 -1.43 9.07
CA ILE A 24 -11.04 -1.29 8.15
C ILE A 24 -11.25 -2.57 7.34
N MET A 25 -10.19 -3.23 6.92
CA MET A 25 -10.30 -4.51 6.22
C MET A 25 -10.83 -5.61 7.14
N GLU A 26 -10.35 -5.68 8.38
CA GLU A 26 -10.90 -6.59 9.39
C GLU A 26 -12.41 -6.39 9.54
N LYS A 27 -12.85 -5.13 9.72
CA LYS A 27 -14.28 -4.80 9.83
C LYS A 27 -15.05 -5.26 8.59
N ARG A 28 -14.58 -4.90 7.38
CA ARG A 28 -15.27 -5.24 6.14
C ARG A 28 -15.37 -6.74 5.90
N LEU A 29 -14.33 -7.49 6.22
CA LEU A 29 -14.33 -8.96 6.11
C LEU A 29 -15.28 -9.59 7.15
N ARG A 30 -15.34 -9.06 8.38
CA ARG A 30 -16.32 -9.49 9.39
C ARG A 30 -17.76 -9.23 8.94
N ASP A 31 -18.02 -8.09 8.30
CA ASP A 31 -19.34 -7.75 7.73
C ASP A 31 -19.74 -8.73 6.61
N GLN A 32 -18.77 -9.36 5.93
CA GLN A 32 -19.00 -10.45 4.98
C GLN A 32 -19.17 -11.83 5.64
N GLY A 33 -19.04 -11.92 6.96
CA GLY A 33 -19.22 -13.16 7.72
C GLY A 33 -17.94 -13.99 7.92
N PHE A 34 -16.77 -13.39 7.67
CA PHE A 34 -15.50 -14.03 7.99
C PHE A 34 -15.17 -13.92 9.48
N ASP A 35 -14.56 -14.96 10.03
CA ASP A 35 -13.76 -14.88 11.26
C ASP A 35 -12.35 -14.44 10.83
N VAL A 36 -11.92 -13.26 11.29
CA VAL A 36 -10.70 -12.61 10.78
C VAL A 36 -9.56 -12.75 11.77
N GLU A 37 -8.46 -13.31 11.29
CA GLU A 37 -7.19 -13.36 12.00
C GLU A 37 -6.20 -12.36 11.40
N ILE A 38 -5.52 -11.59 12.26
CA ILE A 38 -4.42 -10.70 11.87
C ILE A 38 -3.10 -11.30 12.33
N VAL A 39 -2.32 -11.82 11.39
CA VAL A 39 -0.96 -12.30 11.62
C VAL A 39 0.01 -11.14 11.46
N ARG A 40 0.84 -10.92 12.47
CA ARG A 40 1.83 -9.84 12.47
C ARG A 40 3.23 -10.41 12.34
N LYS A 41 4.02 -9.82 11.46
CA LYS A 41 5.43 -10.17 11.25
C LYS A 41 6.33 -8.96 11.44
N THR A 42 7.52 -9.23 11.97
CA THR A 42 8.57 -8.24 12.26
C THR A 42 9.87 -8.64 11.56
N ILE A 43 10.89 -7.82 11.61
CA ILE A 43 12.24 -8.17 11.08
C ILE A 43 12.98 -9.22 11.94
N THR A 44 12.41 -9.62 13.08
CA THR A 44 12.99 -10.66 13.95
C THR A 44 12.41 -12.05 13.68
N ASP A 45 11.42 -12.15 12.78
CA ASP A 45 10.86 -13.44 12.36
C ASP A 45 11.80 -14.12 11.38
N GLU A 46 12.39 -15.24 11.76
CA GLU A 46 13.35 -16.00 10.95
C GLU A 46 12.72 -16.59 9.67
N SER A 47 11.41 -16.69 9.63
CA SER A 47 10.66 -17.18 8.47
C SER A 47 9.35 -16.44 8.28
N ILE A 48 9.03 -16.12 7.03
CA ILE A 48 7.74 -15.57 6.62
C ILE A 48 7.19 -16.45 5.49
N SER A 49 6.03 -17.07 5.73
CA SER A 49 5.22 -17.63 4.64
C SER A 49 4.29 -16.54 4.12
N PHE A 50 4.06 -16.54 2.83
CA PHE A 50 3.06 -15.69 2.17
C PHE A 50 1.86 -16.52 1.66
N ASP A 51 1.90 -17.84 1.81
CA ASP A 51 0.85 -18.74 1.36
C ASP A 51 -0.38 -18.67 2.28
N GLY A 52 -1.56 -18.74 1.69
CA GLY A 52 -2.83 -18.87 2.42
C GLY A 52 -3.37 -17.57 3.03
N PHE A 53 -2.74 -16.42 2.78
CA PHE A 53 -3.26 -15.14 3.20
C PHE A 53 -4.28 -14.57 2.20
N ASP A 54 -5.31 -13.92 2.75
CA ASP A 54 -6.34 -13.24 1.97
C ASP A 54 -5.97 -11.80 1.65
N LEU A 55 -5.12 -11.19 2.48
CA LEU A 55 -4.55 -9.87 2.26
C LEU A 55 -3.16 -9.81 2.89
N ILE A 56 -2.20 -9.25 2.18
CA ILE A 56 -0.89 -8.88 2.71
C ILE A 56 -0.79 -7.35 2.71
N TYR A 57 -0.46 -6.77 3.85
CA TYR A 57 -0.37 -5.33 4.02
C TYR A 57 0.98 -4.90 4.60
N CYS A 58 1.55 -3.85 4.03
CA CYS A 58 2.72 -3.14 4.56
C CYS A 58 2.46 -1.63 4.55
N GLY A 59 2.57 -0.99 5.70
CA GLY A 59 2.39 0.44 5.86
C GLY A 59 3.68 1.24 5.64
N SER A 60 3.69 2.50 6.10
CA SER A 60 4.80 3.42 5.95
C SER A 60 5.68 3.49 7.20
N GLY A 61 6.99 3.63 7.02
CA GLY A 61 7.94 3.83 8.10
C GLY A 61 8.86 5.04 7.88
N THR A 62 9.84 5.21 8.76
CA THR A 62 10.97 6.10 8.45
C THR A 62 11.83 5.45 7.37
N GLU A 63 12.69 6.23 6.73
CA GLU A 63 13.59 5.77 5.68
C GLU A 63 14.48 4.62 6.16
N SER A 64 15.08 4.74 7.34
CA SER A 64 15.92 3.69 7.95
C SER A 64 15.13 2.41 8.29
N LYS A 65 13.88 2.55 8.76
CA LYS A 65 13.01 1.41 9.05
C LYS A 65 12.59 0.69 7.77
N ARG A 66 12.30 1.46 6.70
CA ARG A 66 12.04 0.90 5.39
C ARG A 66 13.23 0.10 4.86
N ALA A 67 14.47 0.64 4.97
CA ALA A 67 15.67 -0.08 4.55
C ALA A 67 15.84 -1.40 5.30
N ALA A 68 15.62 -1.41 6.63
CA ALA A 68 15.67 -2.65 7.42
C ALA A 68 14.57 -3.65 7.00
N ALA A 69 13.35 -3.17 6.77
CA ALA A 69 12.25 -4.00 6.29
C ALA A 69 12.51 -4.55 4.88
N ALA A 70 13.08 -3.75 3.97
CA ALA A 70 13.45 -4.18 2.62
C ALA A 70 14.52 -5.27 2.64
N ALA A 71 15.60 -5.08 3.41
CA ALA A 71 16.67 -6.07 3.55
C ALA A 71 16.14 -7.41 4.10
N HIS A 72 15.23 -7.36 5.06
CA HIS A 72 14.61 -8.57 5.60
C HIS A 72 13.64 -9.22 4.60
N LEU A 73 12.79 -8.43 3.92
CA LEU A 73 11.83 -8.95 2.94
C LEU A 73 12.55 -9.61 1.74
N LYS A 74 13.73 -9.11 1.36
CA LYS A 74 14.57 -9.66 0.30
C LYS A 74 14.95 -11.11 0.55
N LEU A 75 15.09 -11.53 1.80
CA LEU A 75 15.41 -12.92 2.16
C LEU A 75 14.30 -13.91 1.69
N PHE A 76 13.10 -13.40 1.48
CA PHE A 76 11.89 -14.16 1.11
C PHE A 76 11.39 -13.81 -0.29
N GLU A 77 12.25 -13.27 -1.16
CA GLU A 77 11.89 -12.79 -2.50
C GLU A 77 11.14 -13.82 -3.34
N LYS A 78 11.56 -15.08 -3.28
CA LYS A 78 10.96 -16.16 -4.07
C LYS A 78 9.54 -16.48 -3.62
N GLU A 79 9.34 -16.62 -2.32
CA GLU A 79 8.03 -16.89 -1.71
C GLU A 79 7.08 -15.71 -1.92
N PHE A 80 7.59 -14.47 -1.80
CA PHE A 80 6.83 -13.27 -2.07
C PHE A 80 6.40 -13.19 -3.54
N SER A 81 7.34 -13.39 -4.48
CA SER A 81 7.07 -13.36 -5.92
C SER A 81 6.06 -14.44 -6.34
N LYS A 82 6.13 -15.62 -5.72
CA LYS A 82 5.14 -16.68 -5.91
C LYS A 82 3.74 -16.21 -5.47
N ALA A 83 3.61 -15.63 -4.28
CA ALA A 83 2.33 -15.13 -3.79
C ALA A 83 1.75 -14.01 -4.69
N VAL A 84 2.61 -13.14 -5.27
CA VAL A 84 2.19 -12.16 -6.29
C VAL A 84 1.64 -12.86 -7.53
N SER A 85 2.37 -13.84 -8.08
CA SER A 85 1.95 -14.56 -9.30
C SER A 85 0.67 -15.39 -9.10
N GLU A 86 0.38 -15.82 -7.88
CA GLU A 86 -0.86 -16.48 -7.48
C GLU A 86 -2.02 -15.49 -7.26
N GLY A 87 -1.77 -14.21 -7.46
CA GLY A 87 -2.75 -13.13 -7.36
C GLY A 87 -3.22 -12.88 -5.93
N THR A 88 -2.39 -13.13 -4.91
CA THR A 88 -2.71 -12.77 -3.53
C THR A 88 -2.89 -11.25 -3.42
N PRO A 89 -4.01 -10.76 -2.86
CA PRO A 89 -4.21 -9.33 -2.65
C PRO A 89 -3.13 -8.73 -1.76
N MET A 90 -2.46 -7.68 -2.23
CA MET A 90 -1.38 -7.03 -1.49
C MET A 90 -1.49 -5.51 -1.60
N LEU A 91 -1.23 -4.81 -0.50
CA LEU A 91 -1.22 -3.35 -0.46
C LEU A 91 0.01 -2.83 0.29
N PHE A 92 0.81 -2.03 -0.38
CA PHE A 92 1.97 -1.32 0.14
C PHE A 92 1.68 0.19 0.10
N THR A 93 1.65 0.84 1.25
CA THR A 93 1.30 2.27 1.36
C THR A 93 2.47 3.14 1.81
N GLY A 94 2.45 4.41 1.42
CA GLY A 94 3.51 5.36 1.74
C GLY A 94 4.84 4.94 1.13
N ASN A 95 5.93 5.00 1.88
CA ASN A 95 7.24 4.68 1.35
C ASN A 95 7.54 3.17 1.23
N SER A 96 6.64 2.29 1.70
CA SER A 96 6.88 0.84 1.62
C SER A 96 6.88 0.28 0.19
N TRP A 97 6.14 0.89 -0.74
CA TRP A 97 6.14 0.40 -2.11
C TRP A 97 7.50 0.55 -2.80
N GLY A 98 8.38 1.44 -2.29
CA GLY A 98 9.77 1.55 -2.74
C GLY A 98 10.58 0.24 -2.58
N MET A 99 10.19 -0.63 -1.64
CA MET A 99 10.81 -1.95 -1.46
C MET A 99 10.55 -2.91 -2.62
N LEU A 100 9.59 -2.60 -3.49
CA LEU A 100 9.23 -3.41 -4.65
C LEU A 100 10.15 -3.18 -5.86
N GLY A 101 10.93 -2.08 -5.85
CA GLY A 101 11.96 -1.76 -6.85
C GLY A 101 13.23 -2.60 -6.70
N LYS A 102 14.26 -2.26 -7.48
CA LYS A 102 15.55 -2.96 -7.49
C LYS A 102 16.43 -2.55 -6.31
N THR A 103 16.65 -1.25 -6.15
CA THR A 103 17.62 -0.70 -5.19
C THR A 103 17.06 0.52 -4.49
N ILE A 104 17.32 0.64 -3.20
CA ILE A 104 17.08 1.83 -2.40
C ILE A 104 18.44 2.40 -2.03
N THR A 105 18.76 3.59 -2.52
CA THR A 105 19.95 4.35 -2.10
C THR A 105 19.54 5.30 -0.98
N GLY A 106 20.03 5.05 0.22
CA GLY A 106 19.74 5.85 1.42
C GLY A 106 20.40 7.23 1.39
N LEU A 107 20.05 8.06 2.37
CA LEU A 107 20.50 9.46 2.49
C LEU A 107 22.02 9.62 2.55
N TYR A 108 22.75 8.60 2.97
CA TYR A 108 24.22 8.60 3.09
C TYR A 108 24.92 7.78 2.00
N GLY A 109 24.14 7.35 0.97
CA GLY A 109 24.67 6.57 -0.15
C GLY A 109 24.74 5.05 0.11
N ASP A 110 24.30 4.60 1.26
CA ASP A 110 24.12 3.18 1.56
C ASP A 110 23.06 2.57 0.64
N LYS A 111 23.29 1.35 0.18
CA LYS A 111 22.40 0.67 -0.76
C LYS A 111 21.74 -0.54 -0.11
N THR A 112 20.42 -0.62 -0.25
CA THR A 112 19.61 -1.78 0.15
C THR A 112 18.95 -2.36 -1.09
N GLU A 113 19.04 -3.68 -1.26
CA GLU A 113 18.34 -4.37 -2.34
C GLU A 113 16.83 -4.42 -2.04
N GLY A 114 16.01 -4.07 -3.02
CA GLY A 114 14.57 -4.31 -3.01
C GLY A 114 14.22 -5.66 -3.63
N LEU A 115 12.92 -5.92 -3.80
CA LEU A 115 12.42 -7.16 -4.38
C LEU A 115 12.64 -7.29 -5.90
N GLY A 116 12.94 -6.19 -6.59
CA GLY A 116 13.18 -6.19 -8.04
C GLY A 116 11.95 -6.53 -8.89
N LEU A 117 10.74 -6.46 -8.34
CA LEU A 117 9.50 -6.72 -9.07
C LEU A 117 9.21 -5.64 -10.13
N PHE A 118 9.68 -4.43 -9.87
CA PHE A 118 9.56 -3.30 -10.80
C PHE A 118 10.93 -2.75 -11.16
N GLY A 119 11.04 -2.22 -12.38
CA GLY A 119 12.31 -1.84 -13.00
C GLY A 119 12.91 -0.52 -12.50
N PHE A 120 12.54 0.00 -11.34
CA PHE A 120 13.05 1.27 -10.82
C PHE A 120 14.10 1.11 -9.73
N ASP A 121 14.98 2.11 -9.66
CA ASP A 121 15.85 2.39 -8.53
C ASP A 121 15.35 3.64 -7.81
N LEU A 122 15.50 3.67 -6.49
CA LEU A 122 15.01 4.74 -5.65
C LEU A 122 16.18 5.38 -4.89
N THR A 123 16.23 6.71 -4.87
CA THR A 123 17.20 7.48 -4.10
C THR A 123 16.51 8.39 -3.09
N GLU A 124 16.96 8.37 -1.85
CA GLU A 124 16.50 9.27 -0.79
C GLU A 124 17.26 10.58 -0.84
N GLU A 125 16.55 11.72 -0.86
CA GLU A 125 17.14 13.05 -0.89
C GLU A 125 16.65 13.92 0.27
N ILE A 126 17.48 14.15 1.28
CA ILE A 126 17.13 14.96 2.47
C ILE A 126 16.56 16.34 2.11
N LYS A 127 17.10 16.97 1.08
CA LYS A 127 16.71 18.35 0.67
C LYS A 127 15.42 18.40 -0.14
N LYS A 128 14.87 17.25 -0.55
CA LYS A 128 13.67 17.14 -1.36
C LYS A 128 12.61 16.32 -0.65
N ARG A 129 11.95 16.94 0.34
CA ARG A 129 10.78 16.30 0.94
C ARG A 129 9.52 16.78 0.25
N PHE A 130 8.82 15.84 -0.34
CA PHE A 130 7.55 16.05 -1.03
C PHE A 130 6.41 15.82 -0.05
N THR A 131 5.65 16.87 0.25
CA THR A 131 4.54 16.80 1.22
C THR A 131 3.33 17.53 0.67
N GLY A 132 2.16 16.97 0.86
CA GLY A 132 0.91 17.62 0.48
C GLY A 132 -0.25 16.64 0.33
N ASP A 133 -1.45 17.21 0.26
CA ASP A 133 -2.62 16.46 -0.14
C ASP A 133 -2.57 16.21 -1.65
N ALA A 134 -3.03 15.03 -2.05
CA ALA A 134 -3.01 14.60 -3.43
C ALA A 134 -4.31 13.90 -3.83
N VAL A 135 -4.68 14.12 -5.09
CA VAL A 135 -5.71 13.38 -5.80
C VAL A 135 -5.02 12.58 -6.91
N LEU A 136 -5.16 11.26 -6.86
CA LEU A 136 -4.58 10.36 -7.85
C LEU A 136 -5.68 9.71 -8.68
N THR A 137 -5.45 9.56 -9.96
CA THR A 137 -6.33 8.86 -10.90
C THR A 137 -5.63 7.66 -11.51
N THR A 138 -6.38 6.66 -11.91
CA THR A 138 -5.90 5.47 -12.63
C THR A 138 -7.01 4.94 -13.52
N GLU A 139 -6.67 4.20 -14.55
CA GLU A 139 -7.65 3.52 -15.42
C GLU A 139 -8.36 2.34 -14.72
N ASP A 140 -7.82 1.86 -13.60
CA ASP A 140 -8.39 0.72 -12.87
C ASP A 140 -9.67 1.05 -12.10
N PHE A 141 -9.85 2.33 -11.74
CA PHE A 141 -10.95 2.79 -10.90
C PHE A 141 -11.56 4.08 -11.45
N ALA A 142 -12.89 4.14 -11.45
CA ALA A 142 -13.62 5.34 -11.85
C ALA A 142 -13.47 6.47 -10.83
N ASP A 143 -13.40 6.11 -9.54
CA ASP A 143 -13.23 7.06 -8.45
C ASP A 143 -11.76 7.42 -8.24
N PRO A 144 -11.39 8.71 -8.12
CA PRO A 144 -10.03 9.13 -7.82
C PRO A 144 -9.64 8.83 -6.36
N PHE A 145 -8.37 8.51 -6.14
CA PHE A 145 -7.83 8.34 -4.79
C PHE A 145 -7.51 9.68 -4.15
N VAL A 146 -7.85 9.82 -2.88
CA VAL A 146 -7.51 10.99 -2.07
C VAL A 146 -6.62 10.59 -0.89
N GLY A 147 -5.64 11.42 -0.56
CA GLY A 147 -4.76 11.17 0.58
C GLY A 147 -3.67 12.21 0.72
N PHE A 148 -2.73 11.93 1.59
CA PHE A 148 -1.58 12.77 1.83
C PHE A 148 -0.31 12.05 1.41
N ILE A 149 0.65 12.77 0.87
CA ILE A 149 1.98 12.25 0.51
C ILE A 149 3.00 12.90 1.41
N ASN A 150 3.94 12.10 1.95
CA ASN A 150 5.10 12.57 2.69
C ASN A 150 6.26 11.62 2.44
N LYS A 151 7.13 11.99 1.49
CA LYS A 151 8.30 11.19 1.12
C LYS A 151 9.49 12.08 0.72
N CYS A 152 10.67 11.52 0.77
CA CYS A 152 11.88 12.15 0.22
C CYS A 152 12.49 11.31 -0.92
N ASP A 153 11.72 10.38 -1.47
CA ASP A 153 12.17 9.45 -2.50
C ASP A 153 12.09 10.09 -3.87
N VAL A 154 13.14 9.90 -4.65
CA VAL A 154 13.20 10.20 -6.08
C VAL A 154 13.40 8.90 -6.85
N ILE A 155 12.58 8.69 -7.86
CA ILE A 155 12.69 7.57 -8.80
C ILE A 155 12.95 8.18 -10.17
N GLU A 156 14.11 7.87 -10.76
CA GLU A 156 14.53 8.38 -12.05
C GLU A 156 14.32 7.33 -13.14
N GLY A 157 13.91 7.78 -14.33
CA GLY A 157 13.81 6.92 -15.51
C GLY A 157 12.73 5.84 -15.44
N PHE A 158 11.76 5.96 -14.53
CA PHE A 158 10.62 5.05 -14.44
C PHE A 158 9.37 5.75 -14.96
N GLU A 159 8.71 5.15 -15.95
CA GLU A 159 7.52 5.72 -16.60
C GLU A 159 6.26 4.87 -16.39
N ASP A 160 6.42 3.62 -15.95
CA ASP A 160 5.32 2.66 -15.77
C ASP A 160 4.58 2.84 -14.44
N TYR A 161 4.26 4.11 -14.13
CA TYR A 161 3.43 4.43 -12.97
C TYR A 161 1.97 4.06 -13.21
N ARG A 162 1.37 3.42 -12.21
CA ARG A 162 -0.05 3.03 -12.31
C ARG A 162 -1.02 4.16 -12.01
N PHE A 163 -0.60 5.13 -11.23
CA PHE A 163 -1.41 6.26 -10.83
C PHE A 163 -0.85 7.56 -11.41
N LYS A 164 -1.75 8.45 -11.82
CA LYS A 164 -1.44 9.80 -12.23
C LYS A 164 -1.80 10.77 -11.11
N VAL A 165 -0.88 11.63 -10.73
CA VAL A 165 -1.13 12.75 -9.82
C VAL A 165 -1.92 13.81 -10.58
N SER A 166 -3.23 13.91 -10.31
CA SER A 166 -4.13 14.79 -11.05
C SER A 166 -4.28 16.17 -10.39
N LYS A 167 -4.20 16.24 -9.06
CA LYS A 167 -4.21 17.50 -8.30
C LYS A 167 -3.41 17.36 -7.03
N THR A 168 -2.77 18.45 -6.60
CA THR A 168 -2.01 18.50 -5.34
C THR A 168 -2.21 19.84 -4.64
N ILE A 169 -2.18 19.79 -3.31
CA ILE A 169 -2.07 20.97 -2.44
C ILE A 169 -0.82 20.76 -1.60
N GLY A 170 0.28 21.44 -1.96
CA GLY A 170 1.59 21.30 -1.33
C GLY A 170 2.73 21.18 -2.32
N GLN A 171 3.83 20.56 -1.91
CA GLN A 171 5.07 20.46 -2.69
C GLN A 171 5.22 19.04 -3.29
N ILE A 172 4.48 18.77 -4.33
CA ILE A 172 4.52 17.47 -5.06
C ILE A 172 4.73 17.78 -6.55
N PRO A 173 5.97 17.75 -7.05
CA PRO A 173 6.30 18.18 -8.43
C PRO A 173 6.21 17.06 -9.46
N TYR A 174 5.97 15.81 -9.07
CA TYR A 174 5.91 14.67 -9.97
C TYR A 174 4.46 14.36 -10.38
N THR A 175 4.32 13.72 -11.55
CA THR A 175 3.02 13.44 -12.17
C THR A 175 2.60 11.98 -12.11
N GLY A 176 3.54 11.06 -11.87
CA GLY A 176 3.29 9.63 -11.75
C GLY A 176 3.48 9.12 -10.32
N ASP A 177 2.69 8.17 -9.88
CA ASP A 177 2.80 7.55 -8.56
C ASP A 177 2.44 6.07 -8.61
N GLY A 178 3.03 5.32 -7.69
CA GLY A 178 2.66 3.95 -7.40
C GLY A 178 2.79 2.95 -8.55
N VAL A 179 2.52 1.71 -8.22
CA VAL A 179 2.65 0.57 -9.13
C VAL A 179 1.53 -0.43 -8.93
N ARG A 180 1.31 -1.28 -9.93
CA ARG A 180 0.41 -2.43 -9.82
C ARG A 180 0.99 -3.62 -10.60
N MET A 181 0.92 -4.80 -9.98
CA MET A 181 1.19 -6.09 -10.63
C MET A 181 0.17 -7.10 -10.11
N GLU A 182 -0.65 -7.67 -10.99
CA GLU A 182 -1.77 -8.53 -10.58
C GLU A 182 -2.65 -7.85 -9.53
N ASN A 183 -2.72 -8.39 -8.31
CA ASN A 183 -3.44 -7.87 -7.16
C ASN A 183 -2.54 -7.18 -6.12
N LEU A 184 -1.28 -6.94 -6.47
CA LEU A 184 -0.35 -6.14 -5.69
C LEU A 184 -0.47 -4.67 -6.08
N PHE A 185 -0.73 -3.80 -5.11
CA PHE A 185 -0.77 -2.35 -5.25
C PHE A 185 0.28 -1.69 -4.36
N GLY A 186 1.05 -0.80 -4.95
CA GLY A 186 1.94 0.13 -4.25
C GLY A 186 1.48 1.56 -4.50
N ILE A 187 1.36 2.40 -3.45
CA ILE A 187 0.88 3.78 -3.56
C ILE A 187 1.53 4.68 -2.51
N SER A 188 1.96 5.89 -2.88
CA SER A 188 2.62 6.81 -1.94
C SER A 188 1.68 7.44 -0.92
N LEU A 189 0.38 7.33 -1.08
CA LEU A 189 -0.58 7.88 -0.13
C LEU A 189 -0.40 7.27 1.27
N ILE A 190 -0.45 8.14 2.29
CA ILE A 190 -0.36 7.81 3.71
C ILE A 190 -1.59 8.28 4.49
N GLY A 191 -1.63 7.93 5.79
CA GLY A 191 -2.85 7.93 6.58
C GLY A 191 -3.71 6.74 6.12
N PRO A 192 -4.73 6.29 6.83
CA PRO A 192 -5.41 5.04 6.47
C PRO A 192 -6.10 5.17 5.10
N VAL A 193 -5.35 4.80 4.04
CA VAL A 193 -5.72 4.95 2.62
C VAL A 193 -7.06 4.30 2.34
N LEU A 194 -7.30 3.10 2.89
CA LEU A 194 -8.54 2.35 2.70
C LEU A 194 -9.74 3.01 3.39
N VAL A 195 -9.51 3.73 4.49
CA VAL A 195 -10.57 4.50 5.16
C VAL A 195 -10.93 5.74 4.35
N LYS A 196 -9.92 6.42 3.79
CA LYS A 196 -10.12 7.61 2.95
C LYS A 196 -10.71 7.28 1.57
N ASN A 197 -10.50 6.06 1.07
CA ASN A 197 -10.91 5.61 -0.24
C ASN A 197 -11.80 4.34 -0.12
N PRO A 198 -13.06 4.49 0.31
CA PRO A 198 -13.94 3.36 0.63
C PRO A 198 -14.22 2.44 -0.56
N PHE A 199 -14.19 2.96 -1.79
CA PHE A 199 -14.33 2.17 -3.01
C PHE A 199 -13.17 1.17 -3.17
N PHE A 200 -11.95 1.55 -2.76
CA PHE A 200 -10.78 0.66 -2.84
C PHE A 200 -10.82 -0.42 -1.75
N ALA A 201 -11.27 -0.08 -0.54
CA ALA A 201 -11.52 -1.08 0.49
C ALA A 201 -12.63 -2.07 0.07
N GLU A 202 -13.68 -1.58 -0.62
CA GLU A 202 -14.73 -2.41 -1.19
C GLU A 202 -14.18 -3.34 -2.29
N TYR A 203 -13.36 -2.81 -3.20
CA TYR A 203 -12.70 -3.60 -4.24
C TYR A 203 -11.89 -4.76 -3.65
N LEU A 204 -11.02 -4.49 -2.68
CA LEU A 204 -10.22 -5.53 -2.02
C LEU A 204 -11.12 -6.56 -1.29
N THR A 205 -12.20 -6.11 -0.67
CA THR A 205 -13.17 -7.01 0.00
C THR A 205 -13.86 -7.92 -1.02
N LYS A 206 -14.32 -7.37 -2.14
CA LYS A 206 -14.93 -8.15 -3.26
C LYS A 206 -13.96 -9.17 -3.82
N LEU A 207 -12.71 -8.75 -4.03
CA LEU A 207 -11.64 -9.64 -4.53
C LEU A 207 -11.40 -10.81 -3.58
N ILE A 208 -11.33 -10.57 -2.27
CA ILE A 208 -11.17 -11.62 -1.26
C ILE A 208 -12.38 -12.56 -1.26
N CYS A 209 -13.60 -12.02 -1.28
CA CYS A 209 -14.82 -12.84 -1.39
C CYS A 209 -14.80 -13.74 -2.62
N GLN A 210 -14.45 -13.20 -3.79
CA GLN A 210 -14.33 -13.92 -5.03
C GLN A 210 -13.31 -15.06 -4.94
N ARG A 211 -12.12 -14.79 -4.43
CA ARG A 211 -11.06 -15.80 -4.24
C ARG A 211 -11.49 -16.93 -3.29
N ARG A 212 -12.34 -16.62 -2.33
CA ARG A 212 -12.90 -17.57 -1.36
C ARG A 212 -14.20 -18.23 -1.83
N GLY A 213 -14.68 -17.94 -3.04
CA GLY A 213 -15.93 -18.49 -3.58
C GLY A 213 -17.18 -18.03 -2.81
N ILE A 214 -17.14 -16.86 -2.20
CA ILE A 214 -18.24 -16.27 -1.43
C ILE A 214 -18.88 -15.15 -2.23
N GLN A 215 -20.20 -15.14 -2.27
CA GLN A 215 -20.94 -14.01 -2.81
C GLN A 215 -20.79 -12.80 -1.89
N TYR A 216 -20.29 -11.69 -2.46
CA TYR A 216 -20.17 -10.41 -1.74
C TYR A 216 -21.57 -9.90 -1.35
N LYS A 217 -21.72 -9.48 -0.09
CA LYS A 217 -22.92 -8.83 0.43
C LYS A 217 -22.73 -7.33 0.42
N GLU A 218 -23.59 -6.60 -0.24
CA GLU A 218 -23.55 -5.14 -0.19
C GLU A 218 -23.80 -4.64 1.21
N VAL A 219 -22.88 -3.80 1.71
CA VAL A 219 -22.98 -3.11 3.01
C VAL A 219 -22.80 -1.62 2.77
N MET A 220 -23.74 -0.83 3.25
CA MET A 220 -23.69 0.61 3.10
C MET A 220 -22.79 1.24 4.16
N TYR A 221 -21.66 1.77 3.75
CA TYR A 221 -20.71 2.51 4.60
C TYR A 221 -20.90 4.03 4.42
N PHE A 222 -22.05 4.52 4.84
CA PHE A 222 -22.48 5.91 4.59
C PHE A 222 -21.46 6.97 5.05
N HIS A 223 -20.95 6.84 6.28
CA HIS A 223 -20.01 7.84 6.82
C HIS A 223 -18.67 7.85 6.10
N GLU A 224 -18.17 6.68 5.71
CA GLU A 224 -16.92 6.55 4.95
C GLU A 224 -17.08 7.20 3.56
N LYS A 225 -18.18 6.89 2.87
CA LYS A 225 -18.49 7.47 1.56
C LYS A 225 -18.64 8.99 1.64
N LYS A 226 -19.38 9.48 2.64
CA LYS A 226 -19.57 10.92 2.85
C LYS A 226 -18.26 11.64 3.15
N GLY A 227 -17.39 11.04 4.00
CA GLY A 227 -16.06 11.57 4.29
C GLY A 227 -15.18 11.67 3.06
N TYR A 228 -15.20 10.63 2.20
CA TYR A 228 -14.50 10.64 0.91
C TYR A 228 -15.00 11.75 0.00
N GLU A 229 -16.32 11.87 -0.22
CA GLU A 229 -16.94 12.91 -1.07
C GLU A 229 -16.56 14.32 -0.61
N MET A 230 -16.62 14.57 0.70
CA MET A 230 -16.22 15.87 1.27
C MET A 230 -14.74 16.16 1.09
N THR A 231 -13.87 15.15 1.28
CA THR A 231 -12.43 15.30 1.09
C THR A 231 -12.11 15.58 -0.38
N LEU A 232 -12.68 14.78 -1.29
CA LEU A 232 -12.47 14.96 -2.73
C LEU A 232 -12.92 16.36 -3.17
N LYS A 233 -14.10 16.79 -2.73
CA LYS A 233 -14.61 18.13 -3.01
C LYS A 233 -13.64 19.22 -2.55
N ALA A 234 -13.19 19.15 -1.29
CA ALA A 234 -12.26 20.13 -0.73
C ALA A 234 -10.90 20.17 -1.45
N LEU A 235 -10.46 19.05 -2.04
CA LEU A 235 -9.20 18.98 -2.78
C LEU A 235 -9.35 19.39 -4.26
N THR A 236 -10.58 19.40 -4.80
CA THR A 236 -10.82 19.66 -6.24
C THR A 236 -11.43 21.02 -6.54
N GLU A 237 -12.09 21.62 -5.59
CA GLU A 237 -12.61 23.03 -5.65
C GLU A 237 -11.55 24.02 -5.14
#